data_b21ba8766991f047b2e50b2b24c6de03
#
_entry.id   b21ba8766991f047b2e50b2b24c6de03
#
_cell.length_a   1.000
_cell.length_b   1.000
_cell.length_c   1.000
_cell.angle_alpha   90.00
_cell.angle_beta   90.00
_cell.angle_gamma   90.00
#
_symmetry.space_group_name_H-M   'P 1'
#
loop_
_entity.id
_entity.type
_entity.pdbx_description
1 polymer ?
#
loop_
_entity_poly.entity_id
_entity_poly.type
_entity_poly.pdbx_seq_one_letter_code
_entity_poly.pdbx_strand_id
1 'polypeptide(L)'
;MELSVMDRINMILNDPEKAPMTLAQIVSEEIREFKRSPQYSIMLEAEAYYRNRSSVQTKTVDVANRSNAKIERPILKKLVDQKANYLLSKPWTVDTESGEYGEALNKVFDQTFRRKIKSLGKGAVKSGIAWIQPYFEDGKLAFMRVPSTEVVPLWRDSERTKLDAFIRFYDQIIYIGTRKHLITHAEFWWTGG
;
A
#
# COMPACT_ATOMS: atom_id res chain seq x y z
N MET A 1 -16.73 6.69 27.16
CA MET A 1 -16.37 7.40 25.90
C MET A 1 -15.28 6.59 25.25
N GLU A 2 -15.54 5.96 24.13
CA GLU A 2 -14.51 5.26 23.38
C GLU A 2 -13.61 6.30 22.72
N LEU A 3 -12.32 6.23 23.01
CA LEU A 3 -11.30 7.09 22.40
C LEU A 3 -10.94 6.53 21.02
N SER A 4 -10.84 7.41 20.04
CA SER A 4 -10.29 7.02 18.73
C SER A 4 -8.82 6.61 18.86
N VAL A 5 -8.29 5.93 17.85
CA VAL A 5 -6.86 5.55 17.81
C VAL A 5 -5.97 6.80 17.91
N MET A 6 -6.34 7.87 17.21
CA MET A 6 -5.59 9.12 17.25
C MET A 6 -5.67 9.82 18.62
N ASP A 7 -6.81 9.75 19.32
CA ASP A 7 -6.91 10.29 20.68
C ASP A 7 -5.97 9.57 21.64
N ARG A 8 -5.88 8.24 21.52
CA ARG A 8 -4.93 7.43 22.33
C ARG A 8 -3.48 7.78 22.01
N ILE A 9 -3.14 7.95 20.73
CA ILE A 9 -1.81 8.36 20.31
C ILE A 9 -1.47 9.76 20.81
N ASN A 10 -2.40 10.71 20.71
CA ASN A 10 -2.20 12.06 21.20
C ASN A 10 -2.00 12.09 22.74
N MET A 11 -2.71 11.24 23.50
CA MET A 11 -2.45 11.10 24.94
C MET A 11 -1.02 10.63 25.23
N ILE A 12 -0.50 9.67 24.46
CA ILE A 12 0.88 9.18 24.62
C ILE A 12 1.90 10.27 24.27
N LEU A 13 1.66 11.01 23.19
CA LEU A 13 2.58 12.07 22.75
C LEU A 13 2.63 13.24 23.73
N ASN A 14 1.50 13.54 24.39
CA ASN A 14 1.41 14.65 25.36
C ASN A 14 1.85 14.26 26.78
N ASP A 15 1.56 13.03 27.23
CA ASP A 15 1.90 12.56 28.58
C ASP A 15 2.14 11.03 28.58
N PRO A 16 3.34 10.59 28.21
CA PRO A 16 3.65 9.15 28.08
C PRO A 16 3.50 8.37 29.40
N GLU A 17 3.71 9.03 30.54
CA GLU A 17 3.65 8.36 31.86
C GLU A 17 2.22 8.02 32.29
N LYS A 18 1.24 8.78 31.82
CA LYS A 18 -0.19 8.54 32.14
C LYS A 18 -0.92 7.70 31.09
N ALA A 19 -0.27 7.43 29.97
CA ALA A 19 -0.88 6.67 28.90
C ALA A 19 -1.00 5.18 29.29
N PRO A 20 -2.17 4.54 29.07
CA PRO A 20 -2.40 3.13 29.43
C PRO A 20 -1.64 2.14 28.53
N MET A 21 -1.17 2.61 27.38
CA MET A 21 -0.42 1.82 26.39
C MET A 21 0.73 2.63 25.80
N THR A 22 1.76 1.95 25.31
CA THR A 22 2.82 2.59 24.58
C THR A 22 2.46 2.74 23.09
N LEU A 23 3.10 3.68 22.38
CA LEU A 23 2.92 3.84 20.94
C LEU A 23 3.21 2.52 20.19
N ALA A 24 4.25 1.79 20.58
CA ALA A 24 4.61 0.50 19.99
C ALA A 24 3.49 -0.55 20.16
N GLN A 25 2.81 -0.55 21.30
CA GLN A 25 1.68 -1.44 21.54
C GLN A 25 0.48 -1.09 20.65
N ILE A 26 0.15 0.20 20.53
CA ILE A 26 -0.93 0.65 19.63
C ILE A 26 -0.61 0.30 18.17
N VAL A 27 0.59 0.63 17.71
CA VAL A 27 1.03 0.32 16.34
C VAL A 27 0.95 -1.18 16.06
N SER A 28 1.39 -2.01 17.02
CA SER A 28 1.32 -3.47 16.87
C SER A 28 -0.11 -4.00 16.81
N GLU A 29 -1.02 -3.41 17.59
CA GLU A 29 -2.44 -3.77 17.59
C GLU A 29 -3.09 -3.41 16.25
N GLU A 30 -2.90 -2.18 15.77
CA GLU A 30 -3.44 -1.70 14.49
C GLU A 30 -2.96 -2.55 13.31
N ILE A 31 -1.67 -2.93 13.28
CA ILE A 31 -1.13 -3.84 12.25
C ILE A 31 -1.81 -5.20 12.35
N ARG A 32 -2.02 -5.73 13.56
CA ARG A 32 -2.66 -7.02 13.77
C ARG A 32 -4.12 -7.01 13.33
N GLU A 33 -4.87 -5.95 13.64
CA GLU A 33 -6.26 -5.79 13.23
C GLU A 33 -6.37 -5.63 11.71
N PHE A 34 -5.50 -4.82 11.10
CA PHE A 34 -5.45 -4.67 9.67
C PHE A 34 -5.20 -6.01 8.97
N LYS A 35 -4.22 -6.80 9.43
CA LYS A 35 -3.91 -8.12 8.86
C LYS A 35 -5.07 -9.13 9.00
N ARG A 36 -5.99 -8.93 9.95
CA ARG A 36 -7.21 -9.73 10.13
C ARG A 36 -8.41 -9.20 9.36
N SER A 37 -8.32 -8.00 8.81
CA SER A 37 -9.42 -7.34 8.13
C SER A 37 -9.78 -8.05 6.81
N PRO A 38 -11.07 -8.05 6.41
CA PRO A 38 -11.48 -8.55 5.10
C PRO A 38 -10.79 -7.82 3.95
N GLN A 39 -10.52 -6.53 4.11
CA GLN A 39 -9.82 -5.73 3.10
C GLN A 39 -8.41 -6.24 2.83
N TYR A 40 -7.64 -6.56 3.87
CA TYR A 40 -6.31 -7.13 3.71
C TYR A 40 -6.35 -8.47 2.98
N SER A 41 -7.29 -9.35 3.34
CA SER A 41 -7.50 -10.63 2.67
C SER A 41 -7.82 -10.45 1.18
N ILE A 42 -8.72 -9.52 0.85
CA ILE A 42 -9.08 -9.21 -0.54
C ILE A 42 -7.86 -8.66 -1.31
N MET A 43 -7.05 -7.80 -0.70
CA MET A 43 -5.83 -7.27 -1.33
C MET A 43 -4.84 -8.39 -1.68
N LEU A 44 -4.65 -9.35 -0.76
CA LEU A 44 -3.77 -10.50 -1.00
C LEU A 44 -4.31 -11.42 -2.10
N GLU A 45 -5.61 -11.68 -2.08
CA GLU A 45 -6.27 -12.49 -3.11
C GLU A 45 -6.18 -11.82 -4.48
N ALA A 46 -6.45 -10.52 -4.57
CA ALA A 46 -6.33 -9.75 -5.80
C ALA A 46 -4.89 -9.76 -6.35
N GLU A 47 -3.88 -9.68 -5.47
CA GLU A 47 -2.47 -9.83 -5.86
C GLU A 47 -2.20 -11.22 -6.43
N ALA A 48 -2.71 -12.27 -5.79
CA ALA A 48 -2.53 -13.65 -6.26
C ALA A 48 -3.17 -13.85 -7.63
N TYR A 49 -4.40 -13.40 -7.84
CA TYR A 49 -5.08 -13.46 -9.14
C TYR A 49 -4.38 -12.62 -10.21
N TYR A 50 -3.89 -11.43 -9.86
CA TYR A 50 -3.14 -10.60 -10.79
C TYR A 50 -1.84 -11.29 -11.25
N ARG A 51 -1.20 -12.07 -10.37
CA ARG A 51 -0.01 -12.89 -10.69
C ARG A 51 -0.37 -14.25 -11.33
N ASN A 52 -1.61 -14.44 -11.69
CA ASN A 52 -2.11 -15.72 -12.23
C ASN A 52 -1.89 -16.90 -11.27
N ARG A 53 -2.10 -16.67 -9.98
CA ARG A 53 -2.07 -17.69 -8.92
C ARG A 53 -3.46 -17.80 -8.30
N SER A 54 -4.36 -18.45 -9.01
CA SER A 54 -5.73 -18.60 -8.55
C SER A 54 -5.93 -19.87 -7.70
N SER A 55 -7.06 -19.94 -7.01
CA SER A 55 -7.45 -21.13 -6.26
C SER A 55 -7.73 -22.36 -7.13
N VAL A 56 -7.75 -22.21 -8.45
CA VAL A 56 -7.95 -23.33 -9.40
C VAL A 56 -6.83 -24.39 -9.25
N GLN A 57 -5.61 -23.96 -8.94
CA GLN A 57 -4.47 -24.88 -8.77
C GLN A 57 -4.64 -25.83 -7.56
N THR A 58 -5.32 -25.36 -6.52
CA THR A 58 -5.52 -26.12 -5.28
C THR A 58 -6.84 -26.91 -5.25
N LYS A 59 -7.76 -26.65 -6.18
CA LYS A 59 -9.02 -27.40 -6.26
C LYS A 59 -8.74 -28.83 -6.69
N THR A 60 -9.19 -29.78 -5.88
CA THR A 60 -9.28 -31.20 -6.23
C THR A 60 -10.71 -31.52 -6.63
N VAL A 61 -10.89 -32.19 -7.76
CA VAL A 61 -12.20 -32.72 -8.17
C VAL A 61 -12.20 -34.20 -7.76
N ASP A 62 -12.93 -34.47 -6.71
CA ASP A 62 -13.05 -35.84 -6.15
C ASP A 62 -14.19 -36.62 -6.82
N VAL A 63 -14.23 -36.62 -8.15
CA VAL A 63 -15.22 -37.40 -8.94
C VAL A 63 -14.47 -38.24 -9.95
N ALA A 64 -14.58 -39.55 -9.79
CA ALA A 64 -14.08 -40.51 -10.78
C ALA A 64 -14.64 -40.17 -12.18
N ASN A 65 -13.76 -40.22 -13.19
CA ASN A 65 -14.07 -39.94 -14.61
C ASN A 65 -14.33 -38.48 -15.01
N ARG A 66 -13.98 -37.47 -14.21
CA ARG A 66 -13.96 -36.07 -14.64
C ARG A 66 -12.55 -35.57 -14.90
N SER A 67 -12.37 -34.85 -16.02
CA SER A 67 -11.11 -34.19 -16.31
C SER A 67 -10.79 -33.14 -15.21
N ASN A 68 -9.63 -33.25 -14.58
CA ASN A 68 -9.13 -32.29 -13.61
C ASN A 68 -8.19 -31.28 -14.31
N ALA A 69 -8.65 -30.71 -15.42
CA ALA A 69 -7.89 -29.68 -16.12
C ALA A 69 -7.83 -28.39 -15.31
N LYS A 70 -6.64 -28.01 -14.86
CA LYS A 70 -6.37 -26.79 -14.10
C LYS A 70 -5.88 -25.70 -15.05
N ILE A 71 -6.82 -25.06 -15.76
CA ILE A 71 -6.49 -23.99 -16.72
C ILE A 71 -6.70 -22.65 -16.03
N GLU A 72 -5.63 -21.89 -15.83
CA GLU A 72 -5.67 -20.53 -15.34
C GLU A 72 -5.66 -19.54 -16.50
N ARG A 73 -6.57 -18.57 -16.42
CA ARG A 73 -6.60 -17.44 -17.35
C ARG A 73 -6.37 -16.14 -16.59
N PRO A 74 -5.43 -15.30 -17.02
CA PRO A 74 -5.08 -14.04 -16.32
C PRO A 74 -6.11 -12.93 -16.59
N ILE A 75 -7.40 -13.20 -16.31
CA ILE A 75 -8.50 -12.28 -16.61
C ILE A 75 -8.36 -11.00 -15.79
N LEU A 76 -8.12 -11.12 -14.47
CA LEU A 76 -7.95 -9.96 -13.62
C LEU A 76 -6.76 -9.10 -14.07
N LYS A 77 -5.64 -9.73 -14.40
CA LYS A 77 -4.47 -9.02 -14.94
C LYS A 77 -4.82 -8.25 -16.21
N LYS A 78 -5.55 -8.88 -17.15
CA LYS A 78 -6.00 -8.24 -18.39
C LYS A 78 -6.86 -7.02 -18.11
N LEU A 79 -7.87 -7.14 -17.23
CA LEU A 79 -8.78 -6.03 -16.89
C LEU A 79 -8.07 -4.88 -16.19
N VAL A 80 -7.21 -5.17 -15.21
CA VAL A 80 -6.41 -4.16 -14.51
C VAL A 80 -5.47 -3.44 -15.47
N ASP A 81 -4.75 -4.20 -16.30
CA ASP A 81 -3.81 -3.63 -17.28
C ASP A 81 -4.54 -2.79 -18.33
N GLN A 82 -5.70 -3.23 -18.81
CA GLN A 82 -6.52 -2.50 -19.76
C GLN A 82 -7.00 -1.17 -19.18
N LYS A 83 -7.55 -1.17 -17.95
CA LYS A 83 -8.04 0.03 -17.27
C LYS A 83 -6.92 1.01 -16.99
N ALA A 84 -5.80 0.54 -16.44
CA ALA A 84 -4.64 1.41 -16.16
C ALA A 84 -4.01 1.97 -17.44
N ASN A 85 -3.95 1.17 -18.51
CA ASN A 85 -3.44 1.64 -19.79
C ASN A 85 -4.35 2.69 -20.42
N TYR A 86 -5.65 2.50 -20.36
CA TYR A 86 -6.62 3.47 -20.88
C TYR A 86 -6.47 4.84 -20.21
N LEU A 87 -6.33 4.86 -18.89
CA LEU A 87 -6.26 6.09 -18.11
C LEU A 87 -4.87 6.75 -18.11
N LEU A 88 -3.79 5.95 -18.10
CA LEU A 88 -2.45 6.42 -17.73
C LEU A 88 -1.37 6.17 -18.80
N SER A 89 -1.75 5.74 -20.02
CA SER A 89 -0.76 5.52 -21.08
C SER A 89 -0.56 6.71 -21.97
N LYS A 90 -1.50 7.64 -22.03
CA LYS A 90 -1.34 8.87 -22.79
C LYS A 90 -0.35 9.78 -22.08
N PRO A 91 0.53 10.46 -22.81
CA PRO A 91 1.35 11.53 -22.26
C PRO A 91 0.45 12.62 -21.68
N TRP A 92 0.79 13.10 -20.52
CA TRP A 92 0.16 14.27 -19.92
C TRP A 92 1.23 15.30 -19.62
N THR A 93 0.86 16.56 -19.69
CA THR A 93 1.71 17.71 -19.39
C THR A 93 1.09 18.47 -18.23
N VAL A 94 1.92 19.12 -17.44
CA VAL A 94 1.48 20.09 -16.45
C VAL A 94 1.59 21.44 -17.08
N ASP A 95 0.47 22.11 -17.20
CA ASP A 95 0.41 23.48 -17.71
C ASP A 95 0.52 24.45 -16.54
N THR A 96 1.42 25.43 -16.63
CA THR A 96 1.69 26.41 -15.60
C THR A 96 1.88 27.79 -16.24
N GLU A 97 1.49 28.84 -15.53
CA GLU A 97 1.67 30.23 -15.97
C GLU A 97 3.15 30.64 -16.03
N SER A 98 4.00 30.00 -15.19
CA SER A 98 5.44 30.24 -15.17
C SER A 98 6.19 29.19 -15.97
N GLY A 99 6.91 29.60 -17.01
CA GLY A 99 7.72 28.71 -17.84
C GLY A 99 8.82 28.01 -17.05
N GLU A 100 9.51 28.72 -16.17
CA GLU A 100 10.58 28.17 -15.32
C GLU A 100 10.04 27.09 -14.36
N TYR A 101 8.89 27.35 -13.73
CA TYR A 101 8.24 26.36 -12.87
C TYR A 101 7.77 25.13 -13.66
N GLY A 102 7.25 25.34 -14.88
CA GLY A 102 6.87 24.26 -15.78
C GLY A 102 8.05 23.37 -16.16
N GLU A 103 9.21 23.96 -16.45
CA GLU A 103 10.44 23.18 -16.71
C GLU A 103 10.91 22.40 -15.48
N ALA A 104 10.85 22.99 -14.29
CA ALA A 104 11.18 22.30 -13.05
C ALA A 104 10.25 21.10 -12.81
N LEU A 105 8.94 21.27 -12.99
CA LEU A 105 7.97 20.18 -12.87
C LEU A 105 8.18 19.08 -13.92
N ASN A 106 8.51 19.43 -15.17
CA ASN A 106 8.79 18.44 -16.20
C ASN A 106 10.05 17.59 -15.91
N LYS A 107 11.05 18.16 -15.20
CA LYS A 107 12.21 17.40 -14.72
C LYS A 107 11.82 16.41 -13.62
N VAL A 108 10.88 16.77 -12.76
CA VAL A 108 10.36 15.89 -11.70
C VAL A 108 9.44 14.82 -12.25
N PHE A 109 8.55 15.21 -13.18
CA PHE A 109 7.55 14.30 -13.80
C PHE A 109 8.08 13.65 -15.08
N ASP A 110 9.27 13.15 -15.01
CA ASP A 110 9.98 12.46 -16.09
C ASP A 110 9.31 11.14 -16.50
N GLN A 111 9.91 10.44 -17.44
CA GLN A 111 9.42 9.14 -17.89
C GLN A 111 9.42 8.09 -16.76
N THR A 112 10.33 8.19 -15.80
CA THR A 112 10.41 7.28 -14.65
C THR A 112 9.22 7.48 -13.73
N PHE A 113 8.87 8.74 -13.43
CA PHE A 113 7.69 9.08 -12.66
C PHE A 113 6.41 8.58 -13.35
N ARG A 114 6.27 8.79 -14.67
CA ARG A 114 5.10 8.31 -15.43
C ARG A 114 4.94 6.79 -15.36
N ARG A 115 6.03 6.03 -15.40
CA ARG A 115 6.01 4.56 -15.19
C ARG A 115 5.55 4.21 -13.77
N LYS A 116 6.01 4.96 -12.75
CA LYS A 116 5.60 4.78 -11.35
C LYS A 116 4.11 5.05 -11.18
N ILE A 117 3.59 6.15 -11.74
CA ILE A 117 2.15 6.47 -11.70
C ILE A 117 1.31 5.40 -12.40
N LYS A 118 1.74 4.88 -13.54
CA LYS A 118 1.05 3.77 -14.21
C LYS A 118 1.03 2.52 -13.34
N SER A 119 2.14 2.20 -12.67
CA SER A 119 2.22 1.09 -11.72
C SER A 119 1.35 1.31 -10.49
N LEU A 120 1.29 2.57 -10.00
CA LEU A 120 0.41 2.99 -8.92
C LEU A 120 -1.06 2.80 -9.29
N GLY A 121 -1.47 3.23 -10.48
CA GLY A 121 -2.82 3.04 -11.00
C GLY A 121 -3.23 1.58 -11.10
N LYS A 122 -2.32 0.69 -11.54
CA LYS A 122 -2.56 -0.76 -11.49
C LYS A 122 -2.79 -1.26 -10.06
N GLY A 123 -1.99 -0.74 -9.10
CA GLY A 123 -2.16 -1.03 -7.67
C GLY A 123 -3.52 -0.58 -7.17
N ALA A 124 -3.93 0.65 -7.47
CA ALA A 124 -5.22 1.20 -7.07
C ALA A 124 -6.42 0.39 -7.62
N VAL A 125 -6.38 0.04 -8.91
CA VAL A 125 -7.44 -0.78 -9.53
C VAL A 125 -7.52 -2.17 -8.89
N LYS A 126 -6.39 -2.76 -8.54
CA LYS A 126 -6.30 -4.10 -7.98
C LYS A 126 -6.68 -4.16 -6.50
N SER A 127 -6.19 -3.21 -5.70
CA SER A 127 -6.27 -3.23 -4.24
C SER A 127 -7.28 -2.23 -3.66
N GLY A 128 -7.97 -1.46 -4.53
CA GLY A 128 -8.90 -0.41 -4.12
C GLY A 128 -8.22 0.90 -3.69
N ILE A 129 -6.95 0.84 -3.27
CA ILE A 129 -6.14 1.98 -2.85
C ILE A 129 -4.69 1.73 -3.25
N ALA A 130 -3.94 2.80 -3.44
CA ALA A 130 -2.49 2.70 -3.68
C ALA A 130 -1.77 3.90 -3.06
N TRP A 131 -0.53 3.68 -2.65
CA TRP A 131 0.26 4.64 -1.91
C TRP A 131 1.54 5.00 -2.64
N ILE A 132 1.85 6.28 -2.66
CA ILE A 132 3.10 6.82 -3.16
C ILE A 132 3.68 7.77 -2.11
N GLN A 133 4.96 7.61 -1.82
CA GLN A 133 5.68 8.44 -0.87
C GLN A 133 6.70 9.28 -1.62
N PRO A 134 6.61 10.62 -1.57
CA PRO A 134 7.68 11.50 -2.00
C PRO A 134 8.81 11.47 -0.96
N TYR A 135 10.05 11.52 -1.43
CA TYR A 135 11.24 11.61 -0.59
C TYR A 135 12.37 12.31 -1.35
N PHE A 136 13.38 12.74 -0.63
CA PHE A 136 14.59 13.32 -1.25
C PHE A 136 15.71 12.30 -1.27
N GLU A 137 16.32 12.14 -2.44
CA GLU A 137 17.49 11.30 -2.67
C GLU A 137 18.53 12.14 -3.41
N ASP A 138 19.72 12.31 -2.81
CA ASP A 138 20.78 13.16 -3.34
C ASP A 138 20.32 14.58 -3.71
N GLY A 139 19.47 15.19 -2.89
CA GLY A 139 18.92 16.53 -3.11
C GLY A 139 17.86 16.63 -4.20
N LYS A 140 17.43 15.51 -4.78
CA LYS A 140 16.37 15.46 -5.81
C LYS A 140 15.10 14.83 -5.25
N LEU A 141 13.96 15.37 -5.67
CA LEU A 141 12.65 14.78 -5.33
C LEU A 141 12.48 13.44 -6.05
N ALA A 142 12.28 12.40 -5.29
CA ALA A 142 12.03 11.05 -5.75
C ALA A 142 10.70 10.53 -5.21
N PHE A 143 10.21 9.45 -5.78
CA PHE A 143 8.91 8.86 -5.41
C PHE A 143 9.06 7.36 -5.24
N MET A 144 8.52 6.83 -4.16
CA MET A 144 8.48 5.41 -3.88
C MET A 144 7.03 4.93 -3.82
N ARG A 145 6.73 3.86 -4.55
CA ARG A 145 5.43 3.19 -4.43
C ARG A 145 5.47 2.24 -3.24
N VAL A 146 4.53 2.40 -2.33
CA VAL A 146 4.37 1.50 -1.18
C VAL A 146 3.23 0.51 -1.48
N PRO A 147 3.44 -0.81 -1.26
CA PRO A 147 2.37 -1.79 -1.40
C PRO A 147 1.19 -1.48 -0.45
N SER A 148 -0.05 -1.62 -0.94
CA SER A 148 -1.24 -1.33 -0.13
C SER A 148 -1.40 -2.28 1.06
N THR A 149 -0.80 -3.46 0.99
CA THR A 149 -0.75 -4.44 2.08
C THR A 149 0.25 -4.10 3.18
N GLU A 150 1.06 -3.05 3.00
CA GLU A 150 2.08 -2.59 3.95
C GLU A 150 1.69 -1.28 4.62
N VAL A 151 0.46 -0.77 4.40
CA VAL A 151 0.02 0.53 4.94
C VAL A 151 -1.31 0.37 5.66
N VAL A 152 -1.34 0.75 6.94
CA VAL A 152 -2.55 0.89 7.74
C VAL A 152 -2.91 2.37 7.77
N PRO A 153 -3.93 2.83 7.04
CA PRO A 153 -4.36 4.20 7.09
C PRO A 153 -5.26 4.44 8.31
N LEU A 154 -4.99 5.51 9.05
CA LEU A 154 -5.81 5.96 10.17
C LEU A 154 -6.62 7.18 9.72
N TRP A 155 -7.88 6.92 9.42
CA TRP A 155 -8.78 7.92 8.89
C TRP A 155 -9.46 8.70 10.00
N ARG A 156 -9.62 10.03 9.82
CA ARG A 156 -10.38 10.89 10.73
C ARG A 156 -11.87 10.65 10.61
N ASP A 157 -12.32 10.33 9.40
CA ASP A 157 -13.73 10.25 9.05
C ASP A 157 -14.09 8.86 8.52
N SER A 158 -15.35 8.48 8.69
CA SER A 158 -15.90 7.22 8.23
C SER A 158 -15.92 7.09 6.69
N GLU A 159 -15.97 8.22 5.99
CA GLU A 159 -15.95 8.27 4.53
C GLU A 159 -14.55 8.09 3.94
N ARG A 160 -13.50 8.07 4.81
CA ARG A 160 -12.10 7.89 4.41
C ARG A 160 -11.60 8.98 3.46
N THR A 161 -12.01 10.22 3.71
CA THR A 161 -11.61 11.39 2.93
C THR A 161 -10.42 12.12 3.53
N LYS A 162 -10.25 12.04 4.85
CA LYS A 162 -9.18 12.74 5.59
C LYS A 162 -8.30 11.73 6.31
N LEU A 163 -7.04 11.70 5.93
CA LEU A 163 -6.03 10.86 6.55
C LEU A 163 -5.35 11.65 7.69
N ASP A 164 -5.42 11.16 8.93
CA ASP A 164 -4.74 11.75 10.09
C ASP A 164 -3.34 11.20 10.26
N ALA A 165 -3.20 9.90 10.08
CA ALA A 165 -1.94 9.21 10.23
C ALA A 165 -1.93 7.93 9.40
N PHE A 166 -0.78 7.33 9.26
CA PHE A 166 -0.66 5.99 8.71
C PHE A 166 0.50 5.24 9.35
N ILE A 167 0.38 3.93 9.37
CA ILE A 167 1.44 3.03 9.79
C ILE A 167 1.92 2.28 8.55
N ARG A 168 3.19 2.42 8.23
CA ARG A 168 3.85 1.58 7.23
C ARG A 168 4.55 0.45 7.95
N PHE A 169 4.34 -0.78 7.51
CA PHE A 169 5.05 -1.95 8.04
C PHE A 169 5.54 -2.83 6.92
N TYR A 170 6.72 -3.42 7.10
CA TYR A 170 7.32 -4.35 6.14
C TYR A 170 8.25 -5.32 6.83
N ASP A 171 8.36 -6.50 6.26
CA ASP A 171 9.22 -7.54 6.79
C ASP A 171 10.58 -7.48 6.12
N GLN A 172 11.64 -7.47 6.93
CA GLN A 172 13.02 -7.51 6.49
C GLN A 172 13.71 -8.76 7.03
N ILE A 173 14.46 -9.40 6.15
CA ILE A 173 15.29 -10.53 6.54
C ILE A 173 16.65 -10.01 6.96
N ILE A 174 17.05 -10.35 8.18
CA ILE A 174 18.39 -10.06 8.69
C ILE A 174 19.10 -11.37 9.05
N TYR A 175 20.43 -11.33 9.02
CA TYR A 175 21.25 -12.43 9.49
C TYR A 175 21.92 -12.05 10.82
N ILE A 176 21.74 -12.88 11.85
CA ILE A 176 22.45 -12.77 13.12
C ILE A 176 23.36 -14.01 13.20
N GLY A 177 24.66 -13.81 12.97
CA GLY A 177 25.59 -14.89 12.73
C GLY A 177 25.20 -15.67 11.46
N THR A 178 24.98 -16.96 11.58
CA THR A 178 24.56 -17.85 10.48
C THR A 178 23.05 -18.06 10.38
N ARG A 179 22.27 -17.49 11.29
CA ARG A 179 20.82 -17.69 11.34
C ARG A 179 20.08 -16.53 10.70
N LYS A 180 19.06 -16.89 9.91
CA LYS A 180 18.15 -15.95 9.25
C LYS A 180 17.02 -15.60 10.23
N HIS A 181 16.79 -14.31 10.43
CA HIS A 181 15.69 -13.77 11.21
C HIS A 181 14.80 -12.88 10.35
N LEU A 182 13.50 -12.97 10.55
CA LEU A 182 12.52 -12.07 9.96
C LEU A 182 12.15 -11.02 11.00
N ILE A 183 12.38 -9.75 10.69
CA ILE A 183 12.02 -8.63 11.56
C ILE A 183 10.98 -7.80 10.82
N THR A 184 9.87 -7.48 11.50
CA THR A 184 8.88 -6.53 11.01
C THR A 184 9.26 -5.13 11.48
N HIS A 185 9.54 -4.25 10.53
CA HIS A 185 9.70 -2.82 10.77
C HIS A 185 8.34 -2.15 10.72
N ALA A 186 8.11 -1.18 11.61
CA ALA A 186 6.92 -0.34 11.61
C ALA A 186 7.34 1.13 11.72
N GLU A 187 6.79 1.95 10.84
CA GLU A 187 6.98 3.39 10.78
C GLU A 187 5.61 4.04 11.03
N PHE A 188 5.53 4.95 11.97
CA PHE A 188 4.33 5.72 12.26
C PHE A 188 4.50 7.15 11.76
N TRP A 189 3.56 7.60 10.94
CA TRP A 189 3.56 8.93 10.32
C TRP A 189 2.22 9.62 10.62
N TRP A 190 2.28 10.87 11.07
CA TRP A 190 1.08 11.66 11.33
C TRP A 190 1.25 13.09 10.82
N THR A 191 0.14 13.74 10.53
CA THR A 191 0.12 15.18 10.27
C THR A 191 0.25 15.87 11.62
N GLY A 192 1.47 16.24 11.99
CA GLY A 192 1.72 17.03 13.19
C GLY A 192 0.91 18.31 13.16
N GLY A 193 0.13 18.54 14.23
CA GLY A 193 -0.57 19.80 14.46
C GLY A 193 0.42 20.92 14.78
#